data_d53d86ed323b8a887bca1aa110f7b308
#
_entry.id   d53d86ed323b8a887bca1aa110f7b308
#
_cell.length_a   1.000
_cell.length_b   1.000
_cell.length_c   1.000
_cell.angle_alpha   90.00
_cell.angle_beta   90.00
_cell.angle_gamma   90.00
#
_symmetry.space_group_name_H-M   'P 1'
#
loop_
_entity.id
_entity.type
_entity.pdbx_description
1 polymer ?
#
loop_
_entity_poly.entity_id
_entity_poly.type
_entity_poly.pdbx_seq_one_letter_code
_entity_poly.pdbx_strand_id
1 'polypeptide(L)'
;MSQANDSTRFSSQNASARQARNWKQKLLALAGVVLTLASTPGQAAPAIRNIVLVHGAFADGSSWAPVISRLQRLGYHVTAVQNPLTSLADDVAATEQVLQRQTGDVLLVGHSWAGAVITQAGNAANVKGLVYLSALVPDNDESVSDLLTRLKAPMAGLAADAHGMLWLDRPARFRQVMAADVPLKQARLLAAVQQPIASASFGGKVEHAAWHDKPSWYVHTTQDQALPPAVQLRMAGQIGATVWSVPSSHLSMISHPATIASQLDRAAQAASR
;
A
#
# COMPACT_ATOMS: atom_id res chain seq x y z
N MET A 1 -8.68 48.09 -71.73
CA MET A 1 -7.78 47.96 -72.91
C MET A 1 -7.38 46.50 -72.90
N SER A 2 -8.00 45.85 -73.74
CA SER A 2 -7.73 45.34 -75.10
C SER A 2 -7.19 43.93 -75.00
N GLN A 3 -8.08 43.04 -75.31
CA GLN A 3 -8.18 42.21 -76.51
C GLN A 3 -7.15 41.09 -76.57
N ALA A 4 -7.41 39.92 -76.91
CA ALA A 4 -8.45 39.18 -77.62
C ALA A 4 -7.77 37.95 -78.20
N ASN A 5 -8.56 36.93 -78.34
CA ASN A 5 -8.61 35.99 -79.45
C ASN A 5 -7.47 34.99 -79.67
N ASP A 6 -7.67 33.85 -80.19
CA ASP A 6 -8.81 33.06 -80.70
C ASP A 6 -8.28 31.72 -81.17
N SER A 7 -9.14 30.74 -81.18
CA SER A 7 -9.20 29.60 -82.07
C SER A 7 -7.99 28.73 -82.35
N THR A 8 -8.08 27.41 -82.46
CA THR A 8 -8.94 26.56 -83.24
C THR A 8 -8.77 25.09 -82.88
N ARG A 9 -9.80 24.44 -82.71
CA ARG A 9 -10.40 23.18 -83.19
C ARG A 9 -9.59 22.31 -84.18
N PHE A 10 -9.93 21.02 -84.05
CA PHE A 10 -9.72 19.83 -84.89
C PHE A 10 -8.49 18.98 -84.49
N SER A 11 -8.58 17.69 -84.29
CA SER A 11 -9.41 16.58 -84.72
C SER A 11 -9.15 15.37 -83.86
N SER A 12 -10.05 14.79 -83.26
CA SER A 12 -10.84 13.58 -83.47
C SER A 12 -10.06 12.29 -83.77
N GLN A 13 -10.37 11.30 -82.93
CA GLN A 13 -10.52 9.90 -83.27
C GLN A 13 -9.25 9.12 -83.62
N ASN A 14 -8.83 8.32 -82.75
CA ASN A 14 -8.39 6.92 -82.89
C ASN A 14 -7.35 6.53 -81.82
N ALA A 15 -7.78 6.23 -80.62
CA ALA A 15 -6.99 5.50 -79.68
C ALA A 15 -7.86 4.75 -78.66
N SER A 16 -8.92 4.13 -79.07
CA SER A 16 -9.84 3.36 -78.25
C SER A 16 -9.73 1.86 -78.55
N ALA A 17 -8.58 1.26 -78.62
CA ALA A 17 -8.51 -0.21 -78.73
C ALA A 17 -7.25 -0.88 -78.12
N ARG A 18 -6.41 -0.18 -77.39
CA ARG A 18 -5.20 -0.81 -76.81
C ARG A 18 -5.08 -0.69 -75.31
N GLN A 19 -6.04 -0.12 -74.59
CA GLN A 19 -5.95 0.09 -73.15
C GLN A 19 -6.76 -0.91 -72.29
N ALA A 20 -7.52 -1.80 -72.93
CA ALA A 20 -8.40 -2.77 -72.25
C ALA A 20 -7.75 -4.11 -71.92
N ARG A 21 -6.43 -4.29 -72.13
CA ARG A 21 -5.79 -5.62 -71.97
C ARG A 21 -4.75 -5.71 -70.88
N ASN A 22 -4.43 -4.62 -70.19
CA ASN A 22 -3.45 -4.58 -69.13
C ASN A 22 -4.02 -4.37 -67.72
N TRP A 23 -5.35 -4.38 -67.53
CA TRP A 23 -5.96 -4.18 -66.24
C TRP A 23 -6.22 -5.51 -65.49
N LYS A 24 -6.22 -6.64 -66.17
CA LYS A 24 -6.44 -7.95 -65.53
C LYS A 24 -5.17 -8.58 -64.91
N GLN A 25 -4.00 -8.02 -65.07
CA GLN A 25 -2.75 -8.55 -64.52
C GLN A 25 -2.15 -7.70 -63.36
N LYS A 26 -2.81 -6.61 -62.92
CA LYS A 26 -2.35 -5.83 -61.75
C LYS A 26 -3.20 -6.01 -60.50
N LEU A 27 -4.08 -6.99 -60.44
CA LEU A 27 -4.98 -7.26 -59.31
C LEU A 27 -4.58 -8.51 -58.49
N LEU A 28 -3.33 -8.96 -58.58
CA LEU A 28 -2.87 -10.18 -57.86
C LEU A 28 -1.55 -9.94 -57.11
N ALA A 29 -1.32 -8.77 -56.55
CA ALA A 29 -0.15 -8.52 -55.70
C ALA A 29 -0.47 -7.53 -54.53
N LEU A 30 -1.71 -7.61 -53.98
CA LEU A 30 -2.02 -7.04 -52.65
C LEU A 30 -2.43 -8.21 -51.75
N ALA A 31 -1.55 -9.21 -51.64
CA ALA A 31 -1.61 -10.21 -50.60
C ALA A 31 -1.15 -9.56 -49.30
N GLY A 32 -2.09 -9.32 -48.46
CA GLY A 32 -2.16 -9.00 -47.07
C GLY A 32 -0.87 -9.11 -46.28
N VAL A 33 -0.26 -7.96 -45.97
CA VAL A 33 0.43 -7.82 -44.69
C VAL A 33 -0.68 -7.60 -43.66
N VAL A 34 -1.23 -8.70 -43.16
CA VAL A 34 -1.96 -8.71 -41.90
C VAL A 34 -0.88 -8.43 -40.83
N LEU A 35 -0.72 -7.15 -40.48
CA LEU A 35 -0.05 -6.80 -39.22
C LEU A 35 -0.90 -7.46 -38.13
N THR A 36 -0.54 -8.64 -37.70
CA THR A 36 -0.93 -9.17 -36.41
C THR A 36 -0.29 -8.23 -35.40
N LEU A 37 -1.06 -7.25 -34.93
CA LEU A 37 -0.80 -6.57 -33.68
C LEU A 37 -0.77 -7.69 -32.64
N ALA A 38 0.43 -8.22 -32.35
CA ALA A 38 0.65 -9.02 -31.19
C ALA A 38 0.28 -8.13 -30.01
N SER A 39 -0.96 -8.29 -29.53
CA SER A 39 -1.36 -7.74 -28.24
C SER A 39 -0.35 -8.30 -27.26
N THR A 40 0.61 -7.47 -26.81
CA THR A 40 1.35 -7.77 -25.61
C THR A 40 0.29 -8.11 -24.57
N PRO A 41 0.37 -9.29 -23.91
CA PRO A 41 -0.54 -9.57 -22.82
C PRO A 41 -0.41 -8.40 -21.85
N GLY A 42 -1.40 -7.52 -21.86
CA GLY A 42 -1.49 -6.44 -20.92
C GLY A 42 -1.41 -7.10 -19.56
N GLN A 43 -0.43 -6.71 -18.77
CA GLN A 43 -0.28 -7.19 -17.40
C GLN A 43 -1.64 -6.95 -16.74
N ALA A 44 -2.37 -8.03 -16.45
CA ALA A 44 -3.68 -7.92 -15.84
C ALA A 44 -3.50 -7.04 -14.61
N ALA A 45 -4.23 -5.94 -14.55
CA ALA A 45 -4.16 -5.04 -13.43
C ALA A 45 -4.42 -5.86 -12.15
N PRO A 46 -3.69 -5.64 -11.05
CA PRO A 46 -3.84 -6.44 -9.84
C PRO A 46 -5.31 -6.50 -9.44
N ALA A 47 -5.78 -7.68 -9.08
CA ALA A 47 -7.16 -7.89 -8.66
C ALA A 47 -7.48 -7.04 -7.41
N ILE A 48 -6.50 -6.89 -6.50
CA ILE A 48 -6.57 -5.97 -5.37
C ILE A 48 -6.29 -4.55 -5.87
N ARG A 49 -7.30 -3.69 -5.78
CA ARG A 49 -7.22 -2.27 -6.12
C ARG A 49 -7.21 -1.36 -4.91
N ASN A 50 -7.64 -1.85 -3.76
CA ASN A 50 -7.77 -1.07 -2.54
C ASN A 50 -6.65 -1.44 -1.56
N ILE A 51 -5.99 -0.42 -1.01
CA ILE A 51 -5.03 -0.57 0.09
C ILE A 51 -5.53 0.27 1.25
N VAL A 52 -5.77 -0.37 2.40
CA VAL A 52 -6.16 0.29 3.64
C VAL A 52 -4.98 0.30 4.58
N LEU A 53 -4.59 1.50 5.04
CA LEU A 53 -3.41 1.75 5.85
C LEU A 53 -3.83 2.16 7.26
N VAL A 54 -3.35 1.45 8.28
CA VAL A 54 -3.70 1.67 9.68
C VAL A 54 -2.46 2.11 10.44
N HIS A 55 -2.50 3.29 11.08
CA HIS A 55 -1.37 3.85 11.82
C HIS A 55 -1.27 3.27 13.23
N GLY A 56 -0.05 3.29 13.79
CA GLY A 56 0.22 2.87 15.16
C GLY A 56 0.01 3.97 16.20
N ALA A 57 0.40 3.67 17.43
CA ALA A 57 0.46 4.64 18.53
C ALA A 57 1.41 5.80 18.21
N PHE A 58 1.18 6.95 18.81
CA PHE A 58 1.99 8.17 18.65
C PHE A 58 2.10 8.68 17.21
N ALA A 59 1.12 8.33 16.37
CA ALA A 59 1.01 8.73 14.98
C ALA A 59 -0.45 8.97 14.62
N ASP A 60 -0.70 9.41 13.40
CA ASP A 60 -2.01 9.52 12.78
C ASP A 60 -1.95 9.08 11.31
N GLY A 61 -3.09 9.10 10.62
CA GLY A 61 -3.16 8.67 9.23
C GLY A 61 -2.28 9.49 8.28
N SER A 62 -1.91 10.71 8.63
CA SER A 62 -1.03 11.55 7.81
C SER A 62 0.40 11.03 7.73
N SER A 63 0.83 10.18 8.66
CA SER A 63 2.13 9.51 8.63
C SER A 63 2.31 8.65 7.38
N TRP A 64 1.23 8.22 6.75
CA TRP A 64 1.22 7.46 5.50
C TRP A 64 1.26 8.31 4.22
N ALA A 65 1.14 9.65 4.31
CA ALA A 65 1.02 10.53 3.14
C ALA A 65 2.10 10.31 2.06
N PRO A 66 3.40 10.12 2.39
CA PRO A 66 4.43 9.86 1.40
C PRO A 66 4.27 8.51 0.67
N VAL A 67 3.71 7.49 1.34
CA VAL A 67 3.41 6.17 0.77
C VAL A 67 2.14 6.24 -0.07
N ILE A 68 1.08 6.88 0.44
CA ILE A 68 -0.21 7.09 -0.26
C ILE A 68 0.04 7.69 -1.64
N SER A 69 0.77 8.80 -1.70
CA SER A 69 1.07 9.48 -2.96
C SER A 69 1.75 8.57 -4.00
N ARG A 70 2.58 7.62 -3.55
CA ARG A 70 3.26 6.66 -4.43
C ARG A 70 2.32 5.56 -4.92
N LEU A 71 1.53 4.99 -4.03
CA LEU A 71 0.56 3.95 -4.36
C LEU A 71 -0.54 4.46 -5.30
N GLN A 72 -1.00 5.71 -5.10
CA GLN A 72 -1.96 6.35 -6.00
C GLN A 72 -1.40 6.51 -7.43
N ARG A 73 -0.11 6.82 -7.59
CA ARG A 73 0.54 6.84 -8.92
C ARG A 73 0.63 5.47 -9.58
N LEU A 74 0.61 4.39 -8.79
CA LEU A 74 0.52 3.01 -9.28
C LEU A 74 -0.93 2.58 -9.59
N GLY A 75 -1.91 3.45 -9.37
CA GLY A 75 -3.32 3.21 -9.68
C GLY A 75 -4.12 2.55 -8.55
N TYR A 76 -3.58 2.49 -7.33
CA TYR A 76 -4.33 2.00 -6.17
C TYR A 76 -5.28 3.08 -5.62
N HIS A 77 -6.45 2.65 -5.18
CA HIS A 77 -7.28 3.39 -4.26
C HIS A 77 -6.76 3.17 -2.84
N VAL A 78 -6.32 4.23 -2.18
CA VAL A 78 -5.64 4.15 -0.87
C VAL A 78 -6.42 4.95 0.16
N THR A 79 -6.74 4.33 1.28
CA THR A 79 -7.41 4.97 2.41
C THR A 79 -6.59 4.77 3.68
N ALA A 80 -6.28 5.84 4.40
CA ALA A 80 -5.72 5.78 5.74
C ALA A 80 -6.84 5.84 6.79
N VAL A 81 -6.82 4.91 7.73
CA VAL A 81 -7.70 4.90 8.89
C VAL A 81 -7.20 5.93 9.89
N GLN A 82 -8.13 6.58 10.58
CA GLN A 82 -7.85 7.41 11.76
C GLN A 82 -8.27 6.63 13.01
N ASN A 83 -7.31 5.99 13.66
CA ASN A 83 -7.54 5.23 14.88
C ASN A 83 -7.80 6.19 16.05
N PRO A 84 -8.86 5.98 16.85
CA PRO A 84 -9.06 6.76 18.07
C PRO A 84 -7.99 6.52 19.14
N LEU A 85 -7.32 5.37 19.14
CA LEU A 85 -6.30 4.94 20.12
C LEU A 85 -6.82 4.89 21.57
N THR A 86 -8.12 4.66 21.74
CA THR A 86 -8.82 4.59 23.03
C THR A 86 -8.98 3.14 23.54
N SER A 87 -9.11 2.19 22.62
CA SER A 87 -9.11 0.75 22.89
C SER A 87 -8.80 -0.05 21.63
N LEU A 88 -8.48 -1.34 21.75
CA LEU A 88 -8.38 -2.23 20.59
C LEU A 88 -9.73 -2.29 19.83
N ALA A 89 -10.83 -2.40 20.58
CA ALA A 89 -12.16 -2.50 19.98
C ALA A 89 -12.54 -1.25 19.15
N ASP A 90 -12.23 -0.05 19.65
CA ASP A 90 -12.52 1.21 18.94
C ASP A 90 -11.69 1.33 17.66
N ASP A 91 -10.41 0.96 17.71
CA ASP A 91 -9.50 1.00 16.56
C ASP A 91 -9.89 -0.06 15.51
N VAL A 92 -10.34 -1.24 15.95
CA VAL A 92 -10.90 -2.28 15.07
C VAL A 92 -12.17 -1.76 14.41
N ALA A 93 -13.10 -1.20 15.18
CA ALA A 93 -14.35 -0.66 14.64
C ALA A 93 -14.11 0.47 13.61
N ALA A 94 -13.16 1.37 13.87
CA ALA A 94 -12.76 2.41 12.93
C ALA A 94 -12.18 1.81 11.63
N THR A 95 -11.38 0.75 11.73
CA THR A 95 -10.81 0.04 10.59
C THR A 95 -11.90 -0.68 9.78
N GLU A 96 -12.81 -1.38 10.43
CA GLU A 96 -13.93 -2.08 9.80
C GLU A 96 -14.88 -1.14 9.04
N GLN A 97 -15.17 0.04 9.60
CA GLN A 97 -15.93 1.08 8.91
C GLN A 97 -15.29 1.50 7.59
N VAL A 98 -13.95 1.63 7.57
CA VAL A 98 -13.21 1.92 6.33
C VAL A 98 -13.25 0.72 5.37
N LEU A 99 -13.08 -0.50 5.86
CA LEU A 99 -13.16 -1.72 5.05
C LEU A 99 -14.52 -1.91 4.38
N GLN A 100 -15.62 -1.64 5.10
CA GLN A 100 -16.99 -1.72 4.56
C GLN A 100 -17.26 -0.72 3.43
N ARG A 101 -16.53 0.38 3.37
CA ARG A 101 -16.63 1.38 2.30
C ARG A 101 -15.83 1.03 1.04
N GLN A 102 -14.95 0.02 1.11
CA GLN A 102 -14.16 -0.38 -0.05
C GLN A 102 -14.98 -1.25 -1.00
N THR A 103 -14.94 -0.92 -2.28
CA THR A 103 -15.52 -1.76 -3.34
C THR A 103 -14.47 -2.73 -3.85
N GLY A 104 -14.68 -4.04 -3.59
CA GLY A 104 -13.75 -5.10 -4.01
C GLY A 104 -12.67 -5.44 -2.98
N ASP A 105 -11.68 -6.19 -3.41
CA ASP A 105 -10.65 -6.78 -2.57
C ASP A 105 -9.67 -5.75 -2.02
N VAL A 106 -9.20 -5.99 -0.78
CA VAL A 106 -8.36 -5.08 0.01
C VAL A 106 -7.06 -5.77 0.44
N LEU A 107 -5.95 -5.06 0.31
CA LEU A 107 -4.74 -5.31 1.10
C LEU A 107 -4.80 -4.44 2.36
N LEU A 108 -4.78 -5.06 3.53
CA LEU A 108 -4.84 -4.36 4.82
C LEU A 108 -3.44 -4.28 5.42
N VAL A 109 -3.00 -3.07 5.78
CA VAL A 109 -1.64 -2.78 6.24
C VAL A 109 -1.69 -2.14 7.61
N GLY A 110 -0.96 -2.69 8.58
CA GLY A 110 -0.87 -2.16 9.93
C GLY A 110 0.57 -1.84 10.33
N HIS A 111 0.78 -0.66 10.88
CA HIS A 111 2.05 -0.24 11.46
C HIS A 111 2.03 -0.34 12.98
N SER A 112 3.06 -0.92 13.59
CA SER A 112 3.27 -0.91 15.04
C SER A 112 2.07 -1.48 15.81
N TRP A 113 1.45 -0.70 16.71
CA TRP A 113 0.21 -1.04 17.42
C TRP A 113 -0.89 -1.57 16.50
N ALA A 114 -1.03 -0.96 15.32
CA ALA A 114 -2.07 -1.36 14.37
C ALA A 114 -1.89 -2.80 13.83
N GLY A 115 -0.78 -3.46 14.10
CA GLY A 115 -0.66 -4.89 13.85
C GLY A 115 -1.71 -5.70 14.59
N ALA A 116 -1.97 -5.39 15.87
CA ALA A 116 -3.07 -6.02 16.63
C ALA A 116 -4.44 -5.67 16.03
N VAL A 117 -4.63 -4.43 15.59
CA VAL A 117 -5.87 -3.98 14.96
C VAL A 117 -6.16 -4.75 13.67
N ILE A 118 -5.16 -4.86 12.77
CA ILE A 118 -5.36 -5.60 11.51
C ILE A 118 -5.43 -7.11 11.71
N THR A 119 -4.85 -7.63 12.79
CA THR A 119 -4.98 -9.04 13.17
C THR A 119 -6.45 -9.39 13.46
N GLN A 120 -7.21 -8.51 14.11
CA GLN A 120 -8.63 -8.67 14.34
C GLN A 120 -9.49 -8.26 13.13
N ALA A 121 -9.32 -7.03 12.61
CA ALA A 121 -10.14 -6.49 11.52
C ALA A 121 -9.91 -7.22 10.17
N GLY A 122 -8.78 -7.91 10.04
CA GLY A 122 -8.40 -8.69 8.84
C GLY A 122 -9.34 -9.86 8.52
N ASN A 123 -10.23 -10.24 9.45
CA ASN A 123 -11.25 -11.26 9.24
C ASN A 123 -12.35 -10.81 8.26
N ALA A 124 -12.43 -9.52 7.92
CA ALA A 124 -13.39 -9.02 6.95
C ALA A 124 -13.25 -9.73 5.60
N ALA A 125 -14.39 -10.08 4.98
CA ALA A 125 -14.45 -10.94 3.79
C ALA A 125 -13.72 -10.35 2.57
N ASN A 126 -13.65 -9.01 2.47
CA ASN A 126 -12.95 -8.31 1.39
C ASN A 126 -11.43 -8.17 1.62
N VAL A 127 -10.91 -8.48 2.80
CA VAL A 127 -9.46 -8.50 3.05
C VAL A 127 -8.85 -9.79 2.47
N LYS A 128 -7.88 -9.65 1.59
CA LYS A 128 -7.20 -10.77 0.89
C LYS A 128 -5.75 -10.97 1.31
N GLY A 129 -5.20 -10.04 2.08
CA GLY A 129 -3.84 -10.16 2.59
C GLY A 129 -3.53 -9.11 3.65
N LEU A 130 -2.56 -9.40 4.50
CA LEU A 130 -2.14 -8.60 5.62
C LEU A 130 -0.67 -8.20 5.49
N VAL A 131 -0.36 -6.94 5.71
CA VAL A 131 1.03 -6.47 5.78
C VAL A 131 1.29 -5.86 7.14
N TYR A 132 2.22 -6.41 7.87
CA TYR A 132 2.70 -5.97 9.16
C TYR A 132 3.97 -5.14 8.98
N LEU A 133 3.92 -3.83 9.23
CA LEU A 133 5.06 -2.93 9.15
C LEU A 133 5.60 -2.65 10.55
N SER A 134 6.75 -3.23 10.94
CA SER A 134 7.31 -3.13 12.30
C SER A 134 6.21 -3.28 13.36
N ALA A 135 5.37 -4.29 13.26
CA ALA A 135 4.08 -4.33 13.92
C ALA A 135 3.97 -5.46 14.93
N LEU A 136 3.06 -5.29 15.89
CA LEU A 136 2.70 -6.26 16.93
C LEU A 136 1.71 -7.28 16.35
N VAL A 137 1.95 -8.57 16.56
CA VAL A 137 1.16 -9.64 15.95
C VAL A 137 0.72 -10.63 17.01
N PRO A 138 -0.35 -10.33 17.77
CA PRO A 138 -0.92 -11.26 18.73
C PRO A 138 -1.60 -12.47 18.05
N ASP A 139 -1.74 -13.54 18.83
CA ASP A 139 -2.49 -14.73 18.45
C ASP A 139 -3.94 -14.67 18.96
N ASN A 140 -4.71 -15.73 18.71
CA ASN A 140 -6.04 -15.91 19.29
C ASN A 140 -6.02 -15.78 20.79
N ASP A 141 -6.98 -15.09 21.36
CA ASP A 141 -7.12 -14.82 22.80
C ASP A 141 -5.91 -14.14 23.46
N GLU A 142 -4.97 -13.60 22.67
CA GLU A 142 -3.77 -12.91 23.12
C GLU A 142 -3.93 -11.39 23.02
N SER A 143 -3.59 -10.68 24.10
CA SER A 143 -3.42 -9.22 24.07
C SER A 143 -1.99 -8.84 23.68
N VAL A 144 -1.77 -7.57 23.33
CA VAL A 144 -0.39 -7.07 23.12
C VAL A 144 0.45 -7.16 24.38
N SER A 145 -0.14 -6.97 25.56
CA SER A 145 0.55 -7.15 26.85
C SER A 145 1.00 -8.60 27.06
N ASP A 146 0.13 -9.57 26.72
CA ASP A 146 0.46 -10.99 26.79
C ASP A 146 1.58 -11.34 25.80
N LEU A 147 1.44 -10.89 24.54
CA LEU A 147 2.43 -11.06 23.47
C LEU A 147 3.83 -10.57 23.91
N LEU A 148 3.91 -9.33 24.39
CA LEU A 148 5.18 -8.73 24.80
C LEU A 148 5.78 -9.43 26.02
N THR A 149 4.95 -9.91 26.94
CA THR A 149 5.38 -10.72 28.08
C THR A 149 5.95 -12.06 27.60
N ARG A 150 5.24 -12.77 26.73
CA ARG A 150 5.69 -14.05 26.13
C ARG A 150 6.99 -13.88 25.34
N LEU A 151 7.15 -12.76 24.65
CA LEU A 151 8.35 -12.45 23.87
C LEU A 151 9.49 -11.87 24.73
N LYS A 152 9.29 -11.67 26.05
CA LYS A 152 10.26 -11.05 26.98
C LYS A 152 10.74 -9.68 26.46
N ALA A 153 9.82 -8.89 25.95
CA ALA A 153 10.04 -7.57 25.35
C ALA A 153 9.06 -6.53 25.93
N PRO A 154 9.06 -6.33 27.28
CA PRO A 154 8.11 -5.41 27.90
C PRO A 154 8.33 -3.98 27.38
N MET A 155 7.24 -3.24 27.22
CA MET A 155 7.32 -1.80 26.98
C MET A 155 7.89 -1.11 28.21
N ALA A 156 9.05 -0.49 28.07
CA ALA A 156 9.72 0.22 29.16
C ALA A 156 9.70 1.74 28.93
N GLY A 157 9.61 2.49 30.03
CA GLY A 157 9.85 3.93 30.02
C GLY A 157 8.69 4.80 29.52
N LEU A 158 7.47 4.25 29.45
CA LEU A 158 6.24 5.00 29.22
C LEU A 158 5.35 4.86 30.46
N ALA A 159 5.05 5.99 31.12
CA ALA A 159 4.09 6.06 32.21
C ALA A 159 2.80 6.72 31.70
N ALA A 160 1.66 6.14 32.10
CA ALA A 160 0.38 6.75 31.80
C ALA A 160 0.19 8.03 32.64
N ASP A 161 -0.48 9.01 32.03
CA ASP A 161 -0.91 10.22 32.71
C ASP A 161 -2.11 9.94 33.63
N ALA A 162 -2.65 10.99 34.26
CA ALA A 162 -3.81 10.90 35.16
C ALA A 162 -5.10 10.41 34.47
N HIS A 163 -5.13 10.42 33.14
CA HIS A 163 -6.24 9.94 32.31
C HIS A 163 -5.95 8.57 31.68
N GLY A 164 -4.87 7.91 32.07
CA GLY A 164 -4.47 6.62 31.53
C GLY A 164 -3.85 6.66 30.13
N MET A 165 -3.49 7.84 29.63
CA MET A 165 -2.94 8.02 28.30
C MET A 165 -1.41 7.98 28.30
N LEU A 166 -0.82 7.32 27.32
CA LEU A 166 0.60 7.27 27.07
C LEU A 166 0.98 8.32 26.02
N TRP A 167 2.02 9.09 26.35
CA TRP A 167 2.52 10.18 25.51
C TRP A 167 4.01 9.98 25.18
N LEU A 168 4.38 10.38 23.98
CA LEU A 168 5.78 10.45 23.55
C LEU A 168 6.10 11.87 23.03
N ASP A 169 5.63 12.89 23.73
CA ASP A 169 5.58 14.30 23.32
C ASP A 169 6.91 15.05 23.38
N ARG A 170 7.93 14.49 24.03
CA ARG A 170 9.28 15.08 24.07
C ARG A 170 10.02 14.81 22.75
N PRO A 171 10.29 15.84 21.89
CA PRO A 171 10.80 15.63 20.54
C PRO A 171 12.11 14.84 20.46
N ALA A 172 13.00 15.01 21.41
CA ALA A 172 14.26 14.26 21.45
C ALA A 172 14.02 12.76 21.71
N ARG A 173 13.10 12.43 22.64
CA ARG A 173 12.74 11.06 22.95
C ARG A 173 11.94 10.43 21.80
N PHE A 174 10.99 11.17 21.24
CA PHE A 174 10.24 10.73 20.06
C PHE A 174 11.20 10.37 18.91
N ARG A 175 12.13 11.28 18.59
CA ARG A 175 13.12 11.02 17.55
C ARG A 175 13.96 9.79 17.86
N GLN A 176 14.46 9.66 19.08
CA GLN A 176 15.30 8.53 19.50
C GLN A 176 14.56 7.19 19.32
N VAL A 177 13.31 7.13 19.74
CA VAL A 177 12.54 5.86 19.79
C VAL A 177 11.89 5.56 18.44
N MET A 178 11.20 6.53 17.84
CA MET A 178 10.34 6.32 16.68
C MET A 178 11.01 6.68 15.35
N ALA A 179 11.89 7.69 15.32
CA ALA A 179 12.24 8.41 14.11
C ALA A 179 13.74 8.74 14.04
N ALA A 180 14.62 7.79 14.42
CA ALA A 180 16.06 8.06 14.54
C ALA A 180 16.72 8.44 13.19
N ASP A 181 16.22 7.93 12.09
CA ASP A 181 16.65 8.20 10.71
C ASP A 181 15.86 9.32 10.01
N VAL A 182 14.93 9.99 10.73
CA VAL A 182 14.18 11.14 10.23
C VAL A 182 14.88 12.44 10.62
N PRO A 183 14.95 13.47 9.74
CA PRO A 183 15.53 14.76 10.07
C PRO A 183 14.88 15.40 11.30
N LEU A 184 15.70 16.02 12.18
CA LEU A 184 15.22 16.56 13.46
C LEU A 184 14.03 17.52 13.32
N LYS A 185 14.03 18.38 12.30
CA LYS A 185 12.91 19.30 12.03
C LYS A 185 11.60 18.55 11.81
N GLN A 186 11.63 17.47 11.04
CA GLN A 186 10.46 16.65 10.77
C GLN A 186 10.06 15.84 12.01
N ALA A 187 11.02 15.27 12.74
CA ALA A 187 10.73 14.53 13.97
C ALA A 187 10.06 15.42 15.04
N ARG A 188 10.42 16.72 15.13
CA ARG A 188 9.74 17.69 15.99
C ARG A 188 8.27 17.92 15.60
N LEU A 189 7.98 17.99 14.30
CA LEU A 189 6.60 18.13 13.82
C LEU A 189 5.79 16.87 14.14
N LEU A 190 6.36 15.68 13.89
CA LEU A 190 5.70 14.42 14.20
C LEU A 190 5.40 14.26 15.70
N ALA A 191 6.33 14.66 16.57
CA ALA A 191 6.11 14.67 18.01
C ALA A 191 5.02 15.62 18.44
N ALA A 192 4.82 16.74 17.73
CA ALA A 192 3.81 17.74 18.06
C ALA A 192 2.39 17.34 17.62
N VAL A 193 2.27 16.54 16.56
CA VAL A 193 0.97 16.10 16.02
C VAL A 193 0.61 14.67 16.44
N GLN A 194 1.44 14.03 17.27
CA GLN A 194 1.17 12.68 17.74
C GLN A 194 -0.19 12.58 18.43
N GLN A 195 -0.83 11.43 18.28
CA GLN A 195 -2.01 11.09 19.05
C GLN A 195 -1.58 10.13 20.17
N PRO A 196 -1.92 10.40 21.45
CA PRO A 196 -1.65 9.50 22.55
C PRO A 196 -2.48 8.23 22.44
N ILE A 197 -2.04 7.16 23.11
CA ILE A 197 -2.79 5.91 23.19
C ILE A 197 -3.16 5.61 24.64
N ALA A 198 -4.37 5.12 24.85
CA ALA A 198 -4.78 4.62 26.15
C ALA A 198 -3.97 3.37 26.52
N SER A 199 -3.38 3.37 27.72
CA SER A 199 -2.58 2.22 28.22
C SER A 199 -3.41 0.93 28.29
N ALA A 200 -4.70 1.05 28.56
CA ALA A 200 -5.67 -0.05 28.57
C ALA A 200 -5.81 -0.75 27.20
N SER A 201 -5.53 -0.06 26.11
CA SER A 201 -5.62 -0.65 24.75
C SER A 201 -4.76 -1.90 24.62
N PHE A 202 -3.59 -1.94 25.25
CA PHE A 202 -2.66 -3.06 25.17
C PHE A 202 -3.15 -4.34 25.86
N GLY A 203 -4.18 -4.24 26.73
CA GLY A 203 -4.84 -5.37 27.38
C GLY A 203 -6.01 -5.97 26.58
N GLY A 204 -6.44 -5.31 25.50
CA GLY A 204 -7.47 -5.84 24.61
C GLY A 204 -6.98 -7.10 23.89
N LYS A 205 -7.83 -8.14 23.88
CA LYS A 205 -7.50 -9.44 23.27
C LYS A 205 -8.02 -9.52 21.85
N VAL A 206 -7.24 -10.13 20.97
CA VAL A 206 -7.68 -10.54 19.64
C VAL A 206 -8.52 -11.82 19.79
N GLU A 207 -9.71 -11.83 19.24
CA GLU A 207 -10.62 -13.00 19.31
C GLU A 207 -10.22 -14.06 18.28
N HIS A 208 -10.03 -13.63 17.03
CA HIS A 208 -9.56 -14.49 15.94
C HIS A 208 -8.46 -13.78 15.14
N ALA A 209 -7.30 -14.39 15.14
CA ALA A 209 -6.13 -13.82 14.46
C ALA A 209 -6.18 -14.13 12.96
N ALA A 210 -6.52 -13.13 12.16
CA ALA A 210 -6.75 -13.27 10.70
C ALA A 210 -5.54 -13.81 9.92
N TRP A 211 -4.33 -13.71 10.47
CA TRP A 211 -3.12 -14.27 9.84
C TRP A 211 -3.11 -15.81 9.79
N HIS A 212 -3.97 -16.50 10.53
CA HIS A 212 -4.18 -17.95 10.36
C HIS A 212 -4.82 -18.30 9.01
N ASP A 213 -5.64 -17.38 8.47
CA ASP A 213 -6.46 -17.63 7.28
C ASP A 213 -6.03 -16.79 6.06
N LYS A 214 -5.17 -15.80 6.27
CA LYS A 214 -4.78 -14.82 5.23
C LYS A 214 -3.28 -14.85 4.94
N PRO A 215 -2.87 -14.76 3.68
CA PRO A 215 -1.47 -14.55 3.36
C PRO A 215 -0.94 -13.29 4.02
N SER A 216 0.24 -13.40 4.62
CA SER A 216 0.80 -12.34 5.45
C SER A 216 2.24 -12.01 5.06
N TRP A 217 2.56 -10.73 5.08
CA TRP A 217 3.90 -10.18 4.86
C TRP A 217 4.33 -9.37 6.07
N TYR A 218 5.61 -9.37 6.35
CA TYR A 218 6.18 -8.59 7.43
C TYR A 218 7.33 -7.71 6.92
N VAL A 219 7.21 -6.41 7.11
CA VAL A 219 8.29 -5.45 6.85
C VAL A 219 9.06 -5.22 8.15
N HIS A 220 10.25 -5.79 8.20
CA HIS A 220 11.17 -5.75 9.33
C HIS A 220 12.07 -4.54 9.24
N THR A 221 12.09 -3.70 10.28
CA THR A 221 12.94 -2.51 10.39
C THR A 221 14.18 -2.82 11.25
N THR A 222 15.37 -2.76 10.63
CA THR A 222 16.60 -3.28 11.25
C THR A 222 17.26 -2.34 12.26
N GLN A 223 16.81 -1.08 12.34
CA GLN A 223 17.35 -0.05 13.24
C GLN A 223 16.27 0.48 14.22
N ASP A 224 15.25 -0.31 14.44
CA ASP A 224 14.10 0.03 15.26
C ASP A 224 14.43 0.05 16.76
N GLN A 225 14.11 1.17 17.43
CA GLN A 225 14.30 1.35 18.86
C GLN A 225 12.97 1.31 19.64
N ALA A 226 11.83 1.27 18.95
CA ALA A 226 10.52 1.13 19.57
C ALA A 226 10.14 -0.35 19.72
N LEU A 227 10.31 -1.13 18.66
CA LEU A 227 10.07 -2.58 18.64
C LEU A 227 11.35 -3.30 18.20
N PRO A 228 12.09 -3.93 19.10
CA PRO A 228 13.39 -4.50 18.79
C PRO A 228 13.37 -5.42 17.57
N PRO A 229 14.34 -5.31 16.64
CA PRO A 229 14.36 -6.09 15.39
C PRO A 229 14.26 -7.61 15.59
N ALA A 230 14.91 -8.14 16.64
CA ALA A 230 14.84 -9.56 16.97
C ALA A 230 13.42 -10.00 17.39
N VAL A 231 12.65 -9.11 18.02
CA VAL A 231 11.24 -9.37 18.39
C VAL A 231 10.35 -9.38 17.16
N GLN A 232 10.57 -8.44 16.24
CA GLN A 232 9.88 -8.40 14.95
C GLN A 232 10.05 -9.70 14.17
N LEU A 233 11.28 -10.22 14.06
CA LEU A 233 11.57 -11.47 13.35
C LEU A 233 10.91 -12.69 14.03
N ARG A 234 10.80 -12.70 15.35
CA ARG A 234 10.09 -13.76 16.07
C ARG A 234 8.61 -13.78 15.74
N MET A 235 7.95 -12.60 15.70
CA MET A 235 6.55 -12.48 15.31
C MET A 235 6.35 -12.84 13.83
N ALA A 236 7.21 -12.36 12.93
CA ALA A 236 7.17 -12.71 11.53
C ALA A 236 7.30 -14.23 11.29
N GLY A 237 8.19 -14.90 12.03
CA GLY A 237 8.34 -16.35 11.99
C GLY A 237 7.14 -17.10 12.54
N GLN A 238 6.52 -16.61 13.62
CA GLN A 238 5.31 -17.19 14.21
C GLN A 238 4.17 -17.30 13.19
N ILE A 239 3.98 -16.27 12.38
CA ILE A 239 2.88 -16.22 11.41
C ILE A 239 3.27 -16.73 10.01
N GLY A 240 4.46 -17.28 9.82
CA GLY A 240 4.94 -17.75 8.52
C GLY A 240 5.00 -16.66 7.45
N ALA A 241 5.17 -15.40 7.83
CA ALA A 241 5.13 -14.28 6.90
C ALA A 241 6.30 -14.28 5.92
N THR A 242 6.05 -13.81 4.70
CA THR A 242 7.14 -13.39 3.80
C THR A 242 7.78 -12.11 4.35
N VAL A 243 9.07 -12.17 4.68
CA VAL A 243 9.78 -11.06 5.34
C VAL A 243 10.57 -10.22 4.33
N TRP A 244 10.45 -8.90 4.47
CA TRP A 244 11.31 -7.91 3.79
C TRP A 244 11.98 -7.03 4.84
N SER A 245 13.28 -6.80 4.72
CA SER A 245 14.03 -5.95 5.66
C SER A 245 14.30 -4.57 5.07
N VAL A 246 14.19 -3.56 5.93
CA VAL A 246 14.48 -2.15 5.59
C VAL A 246 15.45 -1.59 6.65
N PRO A 247 16.56 -0.94 6.25
CA PRO A 247 17.50 -0.32 7.19
C PRO A 247 16.96 1.03 7.70
N SER A 248 15.89 0.95 8.50
CA SER A 248 15.14 2.10 8.99
C SER A 248 14.89 2.00 10.49
N SER A 249 14.62 3.15 11.11
CA SER A 249 13.97 3.24 12.42
C SER A 249 12.48 2.84 12.32
N HIS A 250 11.71 3.04 13.37
CA HIS A 250 10.31 2.58 13.46
C HIS A 250 9.36 3.17 12.41
N LEU A 251 9.54 4.45 12.03
CA LEU A 251 8.67 5.14 11.07
C LEU A 251 9.17 5.02 9.62
N SER A 252 9.39 3.80 9.15
CA SER A 252 9.91 3.54 7.80
C SER A 252 9.02 4.06 6.67
N MET A 253 7.70 4.19 6.87
CA MET A 253 6.78 4.80 5.91
C MET A 253 7.09 6.29 5.68
N ILE A 254 7.80 6.94 6.61
CA ILE A 254 8.22 8.34 6.50
C ILE A 254 9.64 8.44 5.93
N SER A 255 10.58 7.64 6.43
CA SER A 255 11.99 7.72 6.04
C SER A 255 12.29 6.96 4.72
N HIS A 256 11.57 5.87 4.44
CA HIS A 256 11.76 5.00 3.26
C HIS A 256 10.47 4.78 2.45
N PRO A 257 9.69 5.83 2.13
CA PRO A 257 8.36 5.67 1.57
C PRO A 257 8.33 5.00 0.19
N ALA A 258 9.41 5.12 -0.59
CA ALA A 258 9.50 4.47 -1.90
C ALA A 258 9.64 2.94 -1.75
N THR A 259 10.49 2.49 -0.82
CA THR A 259 10.68 1.08 -0.51
C THR A 259 9.40 0.47 0.03
N ILE A 260 8.73 1.15 0.99
CA ILE A 260 7.47 0.67 1.56
C ILE A 260 6.39 0.58 0.48
N ALA A 261 6.19 1.60 -0.35
CA ALA A 261 5.21 1.55 -1.43
C ALA A 261 5.46 0.38 -2.41
N SER A 262 6.73 0.13 -2.77
CA SER A 262 7.09 -1.00 -3.63
C SER A 262 6.80 -2.36 -2.99
N GLN A 263 7.02 -2.49 -1.68
CA GLN A 263 6.72 -3.73 -0.95
C GLN A 263 5.20 -3.96 -0.86
N LEU A 264 4.41 -2.91 -0.61
CA LEU A 264 2.95 -2.98 -0.59
C LEU A 264 2.36 -3.34 -1.97
N ASP A 265 2.91 -2.77 -3.05
CA ASP A 265 2.55 -3.15 -4.42
C ASP A 265 2.81 -4.64 -4.68
N ARG A 266 3.99 -5.14 -4.31
CA ARG A 266 4.33 -6.57 -4.43
C ARG A 266 3.39 -7.47 -3.62
N ALA A 267 3.01 -7.06 -2.40
CA ALA A 267 2.06 -7.79 -1.57
C ALA A 267 0.67 -7.83 -2.23
N ALA A 268 0.18 -6.69 -2.75
CA ALA A 268 -1.10 -6.62 -3.43
C ALA A 268 -1.15 -7.51 -4.68
N GLN A 269 -0.07 -7.53 -5.47
CA GLN A 269 0.04 -8.41 -6.63
C GLN A 269 0.09 -9.89 -6.24
N ALA A 270 0.78 -10.23 -5.14
CA ALA A 270 0.89 -11.60 -4.67
C ALA A 270 -0.42 -12.12 -4.06
N ALA A 271 -1.15 -11.29 -3.31
CA ALA A 271 -2.46 -11.63 -2.72
C ALA A 271 -3.59 -11.71 -3.77
N SER A 272 -3.33 -11.29 -5.00
CA SER A 272 -4.28 -11.33 -6.12
C SER A 272 -4.24 -12.66 -6.90
N ARG A 273 -3.34 -13.56 -6.55
CA ARG A 273 -3.14 -14.87 -7.22
C ARG A 273 -3.87 -15.97 -6.48
#